data_ac53958e60ac42b4e3281cd305309a46
#
_entry.id   ac53958e60ac42b4e3281cd305309a46
#
_cell.length_a   1.000
_cell.length_b   1.000
_cell.length_c   1.000
_cell.angle_alpha   90.00
_cell.angle_beta   90.00
_cell.angle_gamma   90.00
#
_symmetry.space_group_name_H-M   'P 1'
#
loop_
_entity.id
_entity.type
_entity.pdbx_description
1 polymer ?
#
loop_
_entity_poly.entity_id
_entity_poly.type
_entity_poly.pdbx_seq_one_letter_code
_entity_poly.pdbx_strand_id
1 'polypeptide(L)'
;MALDICVLFPERQPSICKNLNQKRWRPWNQALSDSQILGVMSNEGRGLYRGCHFGRETRHGVIDIDINSKYHNAQELAEIRARFAAVGLELTPYQSSESGGWHLYFFFSSFVLSQEVETIIKRWLKAQGYELAGGTLEVFPSGNALRLPLQKGFGWLDSAGKLVKRREEITTDEAISSFLSDLTKTQANWDEVRSLIESQISETRAA
;
A
#
# COMPACT_ATOMS: atom_id res chain seq x y z
N MET A 1 -14.05 19.00 2.01
CA MET A 1 -14.38 18.19 0.82
C MET A 1 -13.93 16.77 1.13
N ALA A 2 -14.81 15.78 1.11
CA ALA A 2 -14.41 14.39 1.33
C ALA A 2 -13.44 13.97 0.21
N LEU A 3 -12.37 13.28 0.56
CA LEU A 3 -11.41 12.75 -0.41
C LEU A 3 -12.11 11.67 -1.25
N ASP A 4 -12.06 11.78 -2.56
CA ASP A 4 -12.54 10.73 -3.46
C ASP A 4 -11.46 9.65 -3.57
N ILE A 5 -11.80 8.39 -3.34
CA ILE A 5 -10.85 7.28 -3.42
C ILE A 5 -10.20 7.17 -4.80
N CYS A 6 -10.90 7.54 -5.86
CA CYS A 6 -10.37 7.50 -7.22
C CYS A 6 -9.22 8.49 -7.47
N VAL A 7 -9.13 9.56 -6.67
CA VAL A 7 -8.01 10.54 -6.74
C VAL A 7 -6.69 9.93 -6.27
N LEU A 8 -6.72 8.86 -5.47
CA LEU A 8 -5.51 8.15 -5.04
C LEU A 8 -4.81 7.42 -6.19
N PHE A 9 -5.50 7.20 -7.31
CA PHE A 9 -5.01 6.46 -8.46
C PHE A 9 -4.99 7.35 -9.70
N PRO A 10 -4.06 8.34 -9.78
CA PRO A 10 -4.00 9.27 -10.90
C PRO A 10 -3.53 8.61 -12.20
N GLU A 11 -2.63 7.62 -12.10
CA GLU A 11 -2.16 6.84 -13.25
C GLU A 11 -2.97 5.55 -13.37
N ARG A 12 -3.69 5.42 -14.48
CA ARG A 12 -4.63 4.33 -14.71
C ARG A 12 -4.29 3.47 -15.92
N GLN A 13 -3.20 3.82 -16.59
CA GLN A 13 -2.66 3.12 -17.75
C GLN A 13 -1.12 3.19 -17.75
N PRO A 14 -0.40 2.06 -17.82
CA PRO A 14 -0.94 0.70 -17.87
C PRO A 14 -1.55 0.25 -16.54
N SER A 15 -2.45 -0.73 -16.63
CA SER A 15 -3.07 -1.36 -15.47
C SER A 15 -2.98 -2.88 -15.60
N ILE A 16 -3.36 -3.60 -14.55
CA ILE A 16 -3.38 -5.07 -14.56
C ILE A 16 -4.74 -5.60 -14.11
N CYS A 17 -5.08 -6.78 -14.58
CA CYS A 17 -6.28 -7.48 -14.12
C CYS A 17 -6.03 -8.97 -13.91
N LYS A 18 -6.88 -9.60 -13.10
CA LYS A 18 -6.89 -11.04 -12.85
C LYS A 18 -8.31 -11.50 -12.54
N ASN A 19 -8.79 -12.55 -13.22
CA ASN A 19 -10.05 -13.18 -12.81
C ASN A 19 -9.86 -13.91 -11.46
N LEU A 20 -10.91 -14.00 -10.66
CA LEU A 20 -10.87 -14.65 -9.33
C LEU A 20 -10.31 -16.09 -9.41
N ASN A 21 -10.63 -16.82 -10.47
CA ASN A 21 -10.21 -18.22 -10.67
C ASN A 21 -8.83 -18.34 -11.35
N GLN A 22 -8.13 -17.25 -11.66
CA GLN A 22 -6.82 -17.26 -12.30
C GLN A 22 -5.72 -16.99 -11.28
N LYS A 23 -4.56 -17.65 -11.46
CA LYS A 23 -3.39 -17.45 -10.59
C LYS A 23 -2.55 -16.23 -10.99
N ARG A 24 -2.56 -15.85 -12.27
CA ARG A 24 -1.65 -14.83 -12.82
C ARG A 24 -2.36 -13.54 -13.15
N TRP A 25 -1.72 -12.43 -12.82
CA TRP A 25 -2.05 -11.11 -13.32
C TRP A 25 -1.71 -11.00 -14.81
N ARG A 26 -2.47 -10.23 -15.54
CA ARG A 26 -2.23 -9.93 -16.96
C ARG A 26 -2.35 -8.42 -17.20
N PRO A 27 -1.61 -7.88 -18.18
CA PRO A 27 -1.75 -6.50 -18.57
C PRO A 27 -3.18 -6.19 -19.04
N TRP A 28 -3.61 -4.98 -18.74
CA TRP A 28 -4.85 -4.39 -19.22
C TRP A 28 -4.50 -3.09 -19.93
N ASN A 29 -4.68 -3.06 -21.26
CA ASN A 29 -4.16 -1.99 -22.12
C ASN A 29 -5.07 -0.73 -22.19
N GLN A 30 -6.15 -0.70 -21.41
CA GLN A 30 -7.05 0.44 -21.34
C GLN A 30 -6.90 1.13 -19.98
N ALA A 31 -7.07 2.46 -19.97
CA ALA A 31 -7.13 3.19 -18.71
C ALA A 31 -8.35 2.76 -17.89
N LEU A 32 -8.19 2.63 -16.59
CA LEU A 32 -9.31 2.34 -15.68
C LEU A 32 -10.17 3.59 -15.49
N SER A 33 -11.47 3.45 -15.71
CA SER A 33 -12.44 4.48 -15.33
C SER A 33 -12.75 4.43 -13.83
N ASP A 34 -13.32 5.51 -13.27
CA ASP A 34 -13.80 5.53 -11.88
C ASP A 34 -14.78 4.39 -11.61
N SER A 35 -15.71 4.15 -12.54
CA SER A 35 -16.67 3.05 -12.41
C SER A 35 -16.02 1.68 -12.38
N GLN A 36 -14.89 1.48 -13.05
CA GLN A 36 -14.13 0.23 -12.98
C GLN A 36 -13.35 0.08 -11.67
N ILE A 37 -12.82 1.18 -11.13
CA ILE A 37 -12.16 1.21 -9.81
C ILE A 37 -13.19 0.91 -8.72
N LEU A 38 -14.29 1.65 -8.69
CA LEU A 38 -15.37 1.45 -7.71
C LEU A 38 -16.04 0.08 -7.86
N GLY A 39 -16.21 -0.41 -9.10
CA GLY A 39 -16.82 -1.70 -9.38
C GLY A 39 -16.03 -2.90 -8.86
N VAL A 40 -14.70 -2.84 -8.75
CA VAL A 40 -13.93 -3.93 -8.11
C VAL A 40 -13.86 -3.80 -6.60
N MET A 41 -14.17 -2.64 -6.06
CA MET A 41 -14.28 -2.40 -4.61
C MET A 41 -15.67 -2.77 -4.07
N SER A 42 -16.68 -2.92 -4.93
CA SER A 42 -18.01 -3.35 -4.51
C SER A 42 -18.05 -4.86 -4.23
N ASN A 43 -18.94 -5.28 -3.31
CA ASN A 43 -19.16 -6.72 -3.05
C ASN A 43 -19.81 -7.42 -4.25
N GLU A 44 -20.38 -6.68 -5.20
CA GLU A 44 -20.94 -7.15 -6.45
C GLU A 44 -19.88 -7.33 -7.55
N GLY A 45 -18.62 -7.20 -7.21
CA GLY A 45 -17.49 -7.29 -8.13
C GLY A 45 -17.57 -8.54 -9.00
N ARG A 46 -17.56 -8.35 -10.32
CA ARG A 46 -17.79 -9.34 -11.38
C ARG A 46 -16.69 -10.39 -11.52
N GLY A 47 -16.17 -10.91 -10.42
CA GLY A 47 -15.13 -11.94 -10.43
C GLY A 47 -13.78 -11.47 -10.98
N LEU A 48 -13.48 -10.17 -10.91
CA LEU A 48 -12.27 -9.58 -11.47
C LEU A 48 -11.54 -8.75 -10.40
N TYR A 49 -10.23 -8.99 -10.29
CA TYR A 49 -9.31 -8.12 -9.58
C TYR A 49 -8.64 -7.13 -10.53
N ARG A 50 -8.33 -5.94 -10.04
CA ARG A 50 -7.61 -4.91 -10.78
C ARG A 50 -6.46 -4.34 -9.97
N GLY A 51 -5.43 -3.85 -10.66
CA GLY A 51 -4.33 -3.12 -10.08
C GLY A 51 -3.87 -2.00 -11.01
N CYS A 52 -3.20 -0.99 -10.44
CA CYS A 52 -2.64 0.14 -11.15
C CYS A 52 -1.14 0.24 -10.88
N HIS A 53 -0.41 0.79 -11.83
CA HIS A 53 0.91 1.35 -11.58
C HIS A 53 0.77 2.65 -10.78
N PHE A 54 1.84 3.02 -10.10
CA PHE A 54 1.95 4.37 -9.55
C PHE A 54 2.33 5.33 -10.67
N GLY A 55 1.75 6.53 -10.66
CA GLY A 55 2.04 7.56 -11.62
C GLY A 55 3.35 8.30 -11.31
N ARG A 56 3.57 9.41 -12.03
CA ARG A 56 4.70 10.31 -11.75
C ARG A 56 4.66 10.82 -10.30
N GLU A 57 3.46 11.06 -9.79
CA GLU A 57 3.21 11.56 -8.44
C GLU A 57 2.20 10.66 -7.71
N THR A 58 2.36 10.58 -6.40
CA THR A 58 1.48 9.80 -5.53
C THR A 58 1.18 10.54 -4.23
N ARG A 59 0.07 10.19 -3.58
CA ARG A 59 -0.24 10.60 -2.19
C ARG A 59 -0.09 9.47 -1.20
N HIS A 60 0.28 8.27 -1.64
CA HIS A 60 0.44 7.12 -0.75
C HIS A 60 1.57 6.20 -1.23
N GLY A 61 2.04 5.40 -0.31
CA GLY A 61 2.86 4.25 -0.62
C GLY A 61 2.41 3.03 0.15
N VAL A 62 2.99 1.89 -0.18
CA VAL A 62 2.66 0.60 0.42
C VAL A 62 3.92 -0.21 0.63
N ILE A 63 4.04 -0.81 1.80
CA ILE A 63 4.95 -1.91 2.04
C ILE A 63 4.13 -3.20 1.90
N ASP A 64 4.45 -4.00 0.89
CA ASP A 64 3.79 -5.29 0.63
C ASP A 64 4.61 -6.41 1.25
N ILE A 65 3.98 -7.20 2.12
CA ILE A 65 4.59 -8.33 2.83
C ILE A 65 3.77 -9.59 2.53
N ASP A 66 4.37 -10.50 1.78
CA ASP A 66 3.71 -11.75 1.44
C ASP A 66 3.55 -12.68 2.65
N ILE A 67 2.49 -13.51 2.63
CA ILE A 67 2.13 -14.43 3.73
C ILE A 67 3.27 -15.38 4.14
N ASN A 68 4.14 -15.77 3.20
CA ASN A 68 5.26 -16.67 3.46
C ASN A 68 6.58 -15.92 3.75
N SER A 69 6.53 -14.60 3.85
CA SER A 69 7.69 -13.79 4.16
C SER A 69 8.15 -14.02 5.61
N LYS A 70 9.46 -13.99 5.82
CA LYS A 70 10.04 -13.96 7.18
C LYS A 70 9.58 -12.74 7.99
N TYR A 71 9.14 -11.68 7.33
CA TYR A 71 8.60 -10.45 7.93
C TYR A 71 7.11 -10.54 8.25
N HIS A 72 6.42 -11.64 7.87
CA HIS A 72 4.99 -11.80 8.11
C HIS A 72 4.72 -12.40 9.50
N ASN A 73 5.01 -11.66 10.55
CA ASN A 73 4.72 -12.01 11.94
C ASN A 73 4.56 -10.74 12.80
N ALA A 74 3.95 -10.87 13.97
CA ALA A 74 3.58 -9.73 14.81
C ALA A 74 4.80 -8.91 15.29
N GLN A 75 5.94 -9.54 15.55
CA GLN A 75 7.14 -8.87 15.99
C GLN A 75 7.70 -7.98 14.86
N GLU A 76 7.88 -8.53 13.66
CA GLU A 76 8.36 -7.78 12.50
C GLU A 76 7.40 -6.64 12.11
N LEU A 77 6.07 -6.88 12.17
CA LEU A 77 5.09 -5.83 11.95
C LEU A 77 5.29 -4.66 12.93
N ALA A 78 5.46 -4.96 14.22
CA ALA A 78 5.69 -3.93 15.23
C ALA A 78 7.01 -3.18 14.99
N GLU A 79 8.09 -3.89 14.64
CA GLU A 79 9.40 -3.31 14.34
C GLU A 79 9.35 -2.41 13.09
N ILE A 80 8.78 -2.88 11.99
CA ILE A 80 8.63 -2.09 10.77
C ILE A 80 7.81 -0.83 11.06
N ARG A 81 6.67 -0.96 11.75
CA ARG A 81 5.85 0.20 12.11
C ARG A 81 6.59 1.19 12.99
N ALA A 82 7.33 0.73 14.00
CA ALA A 82 8.12 1.60 14.87
C ALA A 82 9.21 2.37 14.10
N ARG A 83 9.88 1.71 13.16
CA ARG A 83 10.90 2.36 12.31
C ARG A 83 10.28 3.44 11.43
N PHE A 84 9.15 3.16 10.78
CA PHE A 84 8.45 4.15 9.97
C PHE A 84 7.92 5.32 10.82
N ALA A 85 7.37 5.05 12.00
CA ALA A 85 6.94 6.10 12.92
C ALA A 85 8.10 7.00 13.37
N ALA A 86 9.30 6.45 13.56
CA ALA A 86 10.51 7.22 13.92
C ALA A 86 10.95 8.23 12.85
N VAL A 87 10.50 8.08 11.61
CA VAL A 87 10.72 9.04 10.52
C VAL A 87 9.45 9.80 10.14
N GLY A 88 8.42 9.76 10.99
CA GLY A 88 7.17 10.51 10.80
C GLY A 88 6.17 9.88 9.82
N LEU A 89 6.38 8.63 9.42
CA LEU A 89 5.44 7.85 8.60
C LEU A 89 4.70 6.83 9.46
N GLU A 90 3.40 6.99 9.62
CA GLU A 90 2.57 5.96 10.24
C GLU A 90 2.09 4.93 9.20
N LEU A 91 2.32 3.65 9.50
CA LEU A 91 1.84 2.55 8.67
C LEU A 91 0.50 2.03 9.17
N THR A 92 -0.49 2.01 8.28
CA THR A 92 -1.80 1.39 8.53
C THR A 92 -1.83 0.00 7.89
N PRO A 93 -1.93 -1.08 8.70
CA PRO A 93 -1.87 -2.45 8.19
C PRO A 93 -3.23 -2.93 7.72
N TYR A 94 -3.25 -3.56 6.53
CA TYR A 94 -4.40 -4.25 5.97
C TYR A 94 -4.00 -5.62 5.45
N GLN A 95 -4.93 -6.59 5.49
CA GLN A 95 -4.82 -7.80 4.71
C GLN A 95 -5.02 -7.46 3.23
N SER A 96 -4.07 -7.83 2.40
CA SER A 96 -4.07 -7.46 0.97
C SER A 96 -5.07 -8.29 0.16
N SER A 97 -5.28 -9.55 0.54
CA SER A 97 -6.11 -10.51 -0.20
C SER A 97 -6.49 -11.72 0.66
N GLU A 98 -7.28 -12.64 0.10
CA GLU A 98 -7.65 -13.92 0.76
C GLU A 98 -6.43 -14.79 1.13
N SER A 99 -5.27 -14.57 0.50
CA SER A 99 -4.04 -15.30 0.85
C SER A 99 -3.45 -14.88 2.21
N GLY A 100 -3.83 -13.73 2.75
CA GLY A 100 -3.41 -13.27 4.07
C GLY A 100 -2.16 -12.39 4.08
N GLY A 101 -1.55 -12.05 2.93
CA GLY A 101 -0.45 -11.09 2.86
C GLY A 101 -0.86 -9.70 3.34
N TRP A 102 0.09 -8.88 3.69
CA TRP A 102 -0.15 -7.55 4.26
C TRP A 102 0.22 -6.43 3.32
N HIS A 103 -0.63 -5.42 3.22
CA HIS A 103 -0.33 -4.11 2.66
C HIS A 103 -0.30 -3.09 3.80
N LEU A 104 0.88 -2.53 4.09
CA LEU A 104 1.03 -1.47 5.09
C LEU A 104 1.05 -0.13 4.35
N TYR A 105 -0.06 0.60 4.42
CA TYR A 105 -0.20 1.89 3.74
C TYR A 105 0.40 3.02 4.57
N PHE A 106 1.06 3.94 3.90
CA PHE A 106 1.43 5.27 4.42
C PHE A 106 0.95 6.35 3.46
N PHE A 107 0.67 7.53 3.98
CA PHE A 107 -0.04 8.56 3.24
C PHE A 107 0.62 9.93 3.40
N PHE A 108 0.64 10.70 2.31
CA PHE A 108 1.22 12.04 2.27
C PHE A 108 0.14 13.11 2.28
N SER A 109 0.43 14.27 2.88
CA SER A 109 -0.45 15.43 2.92
C SER A 109 -0.65 16.08 1.54
N SER A 110 0.31 15.90 0.61
CA SER A 110 0.28 16.38 -0.76
C SER A 110 0.77 15.31 -1.74
N PHE A 111 0.64 15.56 -3.04
CA PHE A 111 1.28 14.72 -4.06
C PHE A 111 2.80 14.90 -4.02
N VAL A 112 3.52 13.78 -4.11
CA VAL A 112 4.98 13.69 -4.07
C VAL A 112 5.49 12.84 -5.23
N LEU A 113 6.74 13.03 -5.65
CA LEU A 113 7.33 12.27 -6.76
C LEU A 113 7.48 10.79 -6.39
N SER A 114 6.80 9.92 -7.13
CA SER A 114 6.79 8.47 -6.88
C SER A 114 8.19 7.86 -6.91
N GLN A 115 9.03 8.27 -7.87
CA GLN A 115 10.41 7.76 -8.00
C GLN A 115 11.29 8.18 -6.82
N GLU A 116 11.07 9.37 -6.27
CA GLU A 116 11.82 9.84 -5.09
C GLU A 116 11.45 9.00 -3.87
N VAL A 117 10.15 8.80 -3.63
CA VAL A 117 9.65 7.93 -2.54
C VAL A 117 10.23 6.53 -2.66
N GLU A 118 10.13 5.90 -3.84
CA GLU A 118 10.68 4.57 -4.09
C GLU A 118 12.17 4.50 -3.74
N THR A 119 12.95 5.42 -4.28
CA THR A 119 14.41 5.41 -4.14
C THR A 119 14.84 5.60 -2.70
N ILE A 120 14.25 6.56 -2.00
CA ILE A 120 14.61 6.92 -0.63
C ILE A 120 14.19 5.83 0.35
N ILE A 121 12.95 5.35 0.27
CA ILE A 121 12.44 4.29 1.17
C ILE A 121 13.20 2.99 0.96
N LYS A 122 13.44 2.57 -0.30
CA LYS A 122 14.23 1.36 -0.57
C LYS A 122 15.65 1.44 -0.06
N ARG A 123 16.32 2.58 -0.25
CA ARG A 123 17.69 2.80 0.25
C ARG A 123 17.74 2.75 1.77
N TRP A 124 16.77 3.39 2.43
CA TRP A 124 16.67 3.42 3.88
C TRP A 124 16.40 2.03 4.46
N LEU A 125 15.42 1.30 3.97
CA LEU A 125 15.10 -0.05 4.44
C LEU A 125 16.29 -1.01 4.27
N LYS A 126 17.03 -0.93 3.14
CA LYS A 126 18.26 -1.70 2.96
C LYS A 126 19.34 -1.34 4.00
N ALA A 127 19.51 -0.06 4.31
CA ALA A 127 20.42 0.39 5.37
C ALA A 127 20.01 -0.11 6.76
N GLN A 128 18.71 -0.34 6.98
CA GLN A 128 18.17 -0.94 8.21
C GLN A 128 18.23 -2.48 8.21
N GLY A 129 18.80 -3.11 7.17
CA GLY A 129 18.99 -4.55 7.08
C GLY A 129 17.82 -5.34 6.47
N TYR A 130 16.80 -4.67 5.93
CA TYR A 130 15.70 -5.37 5.27
C TYR A 130 16.10 -5.92 3.90
N GLU A 131 15.69 -7.16 3.63
CA GLU A 131 15.79 -7.78 2.32
C GLU A 131 14.56 -7.38 1.48
N LEU A 132 14.78 -6.64 0.40
CA LEU A 132 13.73 -6.20 -0.51
C LEU A 132 13.71 -7.10 -1.75
N ALA A 133 12.69 -7.95 -1.82
CA ALA A 133 12.52 -8.89 -2.94
C ALA A 133 11.04 -9.23 -3.12
N GLY A 134 10.66 -9.57 -4.35
CA GLY A 134 9.34 -10.12 -4.65
C GLY A 134 9.04 -11.37 -3.84
N GLY A 135 7.86 -11.46 -3.27
CA GLY A 135 7.47 -12.56 -2.39
C GLY A 135 8.00 -12.46 -0.95
N THR A 136 8.72 -11.38 -0.63
CA THR A 136 9.30 -11.16 0.71
C THR A 136 8.81 -9.84 1.29
N LEU A 137 9.41 -8.73 0.86
CA LEU A 137 9.02 -7.37 1.20
C LEU A 137 9.25 -6.49 -0.02
N GLU A 138 8.18 -5.86 -0.49
CA GLU A 138 8.23 -4.95 -1.62
C GLU A 138 7.80 -3.54 -1.20
N VAL A 139 8.38 -2.54 -1.85
CA VAL A 139 8.09 -1.13 -1.61
C VAL A 139 7.38 -0.56 -2.83
N PHE A 140 6.23 0.04 -2.61
CA PHE A 140 5.50 0.82 -3.61
C PHE A 140 5.38 2.29 -3.15
N PRO A 141 5.50 3.27 -4.08
CA PRO A 141 5.57 3.11 -5.54
C PRO A 141 6.78 2.28 -6.01
N SER A 142 6.59 1.60 -7.13
CA SER A 142 7.65 0.88 -7.84
C SER A 142 7.31 0.82 -9.34
N GLY A 143 8.19 0.25 -10.15
CA GLY A 143 7.92 -0.01 -11.57
C GLY A 143 6.82 -1.06 -11.81
N ASN A 144 6.35 -1.75 -10.77
CA ASN A 144 5.27 -2.74 -10.84
C ASN A 144 3.91 -2.13 -10.48
N ALA A 145 2.85 -2.75 -11.00
CA ALA A 145 1.49 -2.42 -10.57
C ALA A 145 1.15 -3.09 -9.23
N LEU A 146 0.43 -2.37 -8.38
CA LEU A 146 -0.12 -2.88 -7.14
C LEU A 146 -1.62 -3.14 -7.30
N ARG A 147 -2.13 -4.19 -6.65
CA ARG A 147 -3.55 -4.45 -6.52
C ARG A 147 -4.25 -3.25 -5.83
N LEU A 148 -5.39 -2.82 -6.39
CA LEU A 148 -6.23 -1.81 -5.74
C LEU A 148 -6.73 -2.31 -4.39
N PRO A 149 -6.86 -1.45 -3.37
CA PRO A 149 -7.43 -1.81 -2.07
C PRO A 149 -8.92 -2.15 -2.17
N LEU A 150 -9.49 -2.59 -1.07
CA LEU A 150 -10.93 -2.82 -0.88
C LEU A 150 -11.57 -3.83 -1.84
N GLN A 151 -10.78 -4.64 -2.51
CA GLN A 151 -11.27 -5.74 -3.31
C GLN A 151 -11.50 -6.98 -2.44
N LYS A 152 -12.18 -7.99 -2.98
CA LYS A 152 -12.47 -9.24 -2.29
C LYS A 152 -11.23 -9.80 -1.57
N GLY A 153 -11.37 -10.19 -0.29
CA GLY A 153 -10.30 -10.66 0.57
C GLY A 153 -9.45 -9.58 1.24
N PHE A 154 -9.72 -8.30 0.96
CA PHE A 154 -9.15 -7.20 1.74
C PHE A 154 -9.71 -7.20 3.15
N GLY A 155 -8.93 -6.76 4.15
CA GLY A 155 -9.39 -6.70 5.53
C GLY A 155 -8.59 -5.75 6.41
N TRP A 156 -9.22 -5.29 7.46
CA TRP A 156 -8.61 -4.46 8.50
C TRP A 156 -7.92 -5.35 9.51
N LEU A 157 -6.70 -4.99 9.86
CA LEU A 157 -5.89 -5.72 10.84
C LEU A 157 -5.77 -4.91 12.14
N ASP A 158 -5.58 -5.61 13.24
CA ASP A 158 -5.17 -5.00 14.51
C ASP A 158 -3.65 -4.69 14.52
N SER A 159 -3.16 -4.17 15.64
CA SER A 159 -1.75 -3.83 15.82
C SER A 159 -0.80 -5.02 15.75
N ALA A 160 -1.30 -6.24 15.96
CA ALA A 160 -0.55 -7.49 15.88
C ALA A 160 -0.64 -8.16 14.50
N GLY A 161 -1.32 -7.54 13.53
CA GLY A 161 -1.52 -8.10 12.19
C GLY A 161 -2.63 -9.15 12.09
N LYS A 162 -3.48 -9.26 13.11
CA LYS A 162 -4.61 -10.19 13.10
C LYS A 162 -5.81 -9.55 12.41
N LEU A 163 -6.49 -10.32 11.56
CA LEU A 163 -7.69 -9.89 10.85
C LEU A 163 -8.84 -9.62 11.85
N VAL A 164 -9.34 -8.37 11.83
CA VAL A 164 -10.44 -7.88 12.69
C VAL A 164 -11.76 -7.82 11.91
N LYS A 165 -11.68 -7.37 10.65
CA LYS A 165 -12.86 -7.16 9.81
C LYS A 165 -12.51 -7.43 8.35
N ARG A 166 -13.38 -8.12 7.64
CA ARG A 166 -13.26 -8.34 6.20
C ARG A 166 -14.02 -7.29 5.41
N ARG A 167 -13.54 -7.03 4.19
CA ARG A 167 -14.20 -6.13 3.24
C ARG A 167 -15.66 -6.56 2.97
N GLU A 168 -15.90 -7.85 2.91
CA GLU A 168 -17.21 -8.45 2.60
C GLU A 168 -18.24 -8.30 3.71
N GLU A 169 -17.82 -7.91 4.92
CA GLU A 169 -18.69 -7.76 6.10
C GLU A 169 -19.34 -6.38 6.20
N ILE A 170 -18.96 -5.44 5.32
CA ILE A 170 -19.45 -4.06 5.32
C ILE A 170 -19.84 -3.60 3.92
N THR A 171 -20.63 -2.55 3.85
CA THR A 171 -21.02 -1.94 2.58
C THR A 171 -19.82 -1.29 1.87
N THR A 172 -19.95 -1.01 0.58
CA THR A 172 -18.90 -0.34 -0.19
C THR A 172 -18.60 1.05 0.34
N ASP A 173 -19.64 1.81 0.69
CA ASP A 173 -19.48 3.18 1.19
C ASP A 173 -18.81 3.22 2.56
N GLU A 174 -19.18 2.29 3.46
CA GLU A 174 -18.49 2.13 4.75
C GLU A 174 -17.02 1.76 4.59
N ALA A 175 -16.72 0.83 3.66
CA ALA A 175 -15.35 0.42 3.40
C ALA A 175 -14.50 1.58 2.86
N ILE A 176 -14.99 2.31 1.88
CA ILE A 176 -14.31 3.49 1.31
C ILE A 176 -14.14 4.56 2.38
N SER A 177 -15.18 4.89 3.13
CA SER A 177 -15.12 5.89 4.19
C SER A 177 -14.13 5.53 5.29
N SER A 178 -14.13 4.27 5.73
CA SER A 178 -13.20 3.78 6.74
C SER A 178 -11.74 3.85 6.24
N PHE A 179 -11.47 3.34 5.04
CA PHE A 179 -10.14 3.37 4.44
C PHE A 179 -9.60 4.80 4.28
N LEU A 180 -10.41 5.72 3.74
CA LEU A 180 -10.03 7.12 3.58
C LEU A 180 -9.84 7.83 4.93
N SER A 181 -10.66 7.51 5.93
CA SER A 181 -10.50 8.03 7.28
C SER A 181 -9.17 7.60 7.92
N ASP A 182 -8.80 6.32 7.75
CA ASP A 182 -7.53 5.80 8.27
C ASP A 182 -6.34 6.53 7.62
N LEU A 183 -6.36 6.67 6.28
CA LEU A 183 -5.30 7.37 5.56
C LEU A 183 -5.21 8.86 5.94
N THR A 184 -6.37 9.51 6.14
CA THR A 184 -6.39 10.96 6.45
C THR A 184 -5.82 11.26 7.84
N LYS A 185 -5.95 10.34 8.79
CA LYS A 185 -5.42 10.47 10.16
C LYS A 185 -3.89 10.39 10.21
N THR A 186 -3.27 9.74 9.23
CA THR A 186 -1.84 9.39 9.22
C THR A 186 -1.05 10.12 8.15
N GLN A 187 -1.56 11.27 7.67
CA GLN A 187 -0.87 12.06 6.64
C GLN A 187 0.47 12.63 7.13
N ALA A 188 1.52 12.42 6.36
CA ALA A 188 2.85 12.94 6.63
C ALA A 188 3.28 14.01 5.61
N ASN A 189 4.15 14.92 6.04
CA ASN A 189 4.88 15.83 5.16
C ASN A 189 6.10 15.10 4.61
N TRP A 190 6.16 14.90 3.29
CA TRP A 190 7.25 14.15 2.66
C TRP A 190 8.63 14.79 2.86
N ASP A 191 8.75 16.12 2.83
CA ASP A 191 10.04 16.80 2.98
C ASP A 191 10.63 16.58 4.37
N GLU A 192 9.78 16.56 5.41
CA GLU A 192 10.19 16.26 6.78
C GLU A 192 10.62 14.79 6.91
N VAL A 193 9.82 13.88 6.38
CA VAL A 193 10.12 12.44 6.36
C VAL A 193 11.44 12.17 5.66
N ARG A 194 11.64 12.74 4.47
CA ARG A 194 12.87 12.61 3.70
C ARG A 194 14.09 13.06 4.50
N SER A 195 14.00 14.22 5.14
CA SER A 195 15.10 14.77 5.94
C SER A 195 15.48 13.85 7.11
N LEU A 196 14.49 13.26 7.80
CA LEU A 196 14.72 12.31 8.88
C LEU A 196 15.36 11.01 8.38
N ILE A 197 14.88 10.49 7.26
CA ILE A 197 15.45 9.28 6.64
C ILE A 197 16.92 9.52 6.24
N GLU A 198 17.22 10.64 5.60
CA GLU A 198 18.58 10.97 5.17
C GLU A 198 19.55 11.14 6.35
N SER A 199 19.08 11.72 7.46
CA SER A 199 19.85 11.79 8.71
C SER A 199 20.18 10.38 9.23
N GLN A 200 19.21 9.49 9.35
CA GLN A 200 19.40 8.12 9.82
C GLN A 200 20.38 7.33 8.92
N ILE A 201 20.30 7.49 7.60
CA ILE A 201 21.23 6.82 6.67
C ILE A 201 22.64 7.34 6.88
N SER A 202 22.82 8.62 7.13
CA SER A 202 24.14 9.23 7.36
C SER A 202 24.76 8.74 8.66
N GLU A 203 23.99 8.64 9.73
CA GLU A 203 24.41 8.12 11.03
C GLU A 203 24.84 6.65 10.94
N THR A 204 24.07 5.81 10.23
CA THR A 204 24.39 4.38 10.03
C THR A 204 25.70 4.18 9.25
N ARG A 205 26.10 5.13 8.40
CA ARG A 205 27.37 5.05 7.64
C ARG A 205 28.59 5.50 8.44
N ALA A 206 28.37 6.29 9.47
CA ALA A 206 29.43 6.84 10.32
C ALA A 206 29.79 5.93 11.51
N ALA A 207 28.92 4.98 11.85
CA ALA A 207 29.08 3.98 12.89
C ALA A 207 29.75 2.69 12.34
#